data_907b4c4c7bf323aa59161e93172ba35a
#
_entry.id   907b4c4c7bf323aa59161e93172ba35a
#
_cell.length_a   1.000
_cell.length_b   1.000
_cell.length_c   1.000
_cell.angle_alpha   90.00
_cell.angle_beta   90.00
_cell.angle_gamma   90.00
#
_symmetry.space_group_name_H-M   'P 1'
#
loop_
_entity.id
_entity.type
_entity.pdbx_description
1 polymer ?
#
loop_
_entity_poly.entity_id
_entity_poly.type
_entity_poly.pdbx_seq_one_letter_code
_entity_poly.pdbx_strand_id
1 'polypeptide(L)'
;MSDWHSYLETLEDRDDVQLRDLFSLPETTNNNVVLEDESLKNLFKKFTVSSMSLGALSEEAHQSLAIAINQIGGKSGSGEGGEDPARFDSEKNSKIKQIASGRFGVTPDYLASAEEFQIKMAQGSKPGEGGQLPGFKVDKHLSLIHISEPTRPSII
;
A
#
# COMPACT_ATOMS: atom_id res chain seq x y z
N MET A 1 -15.95 -8.30 -15.34
CA MET A 1 -16.63 -6.97 -15.36
C MET A 1 -18.11 -7.05 -14.98
N SER A 2 -18.80 -8.14 -15.26
CA SER A 2 -20.21 -8.35 -14.85
C SER A 2 -20.43 -8.24 -13.32
N ASP A 3 -19.53 -8.82 -12.54
CA ASP A 3 -19.65 -8.90 -11.08
C ASP A 3 -19.51 -7.53 -10.40
N TRP A 4 -18.71 -6.63 -10.98
CA TRP A 4 -18.58 -5.27 -10.48
C TRP A 4 -19.85 -4.43 -10.70
N HIS A 5 -20.47 -4.52 -11.86
CA HIS A 5 -21.73 -3.82 -12.13
C HIS A 5 -22.87 -4.34 -11.26
N SER A 6 -22.97 -5.66 -11.12
CA SER A 6 -23.96 -6.27 -10.22
C SER A 6 -23.76 -5.84 -8.75
N TYR A 7 -22.50 -5.70 -8.31
CA TYR A 7 -22.20 -5.18 -6.99
C TYR A 7 -22.62 -3.70 -6.84
N LEU A 8 -22.36 -2.86 -7.83
CA LEU A 8 -22.78 -1.46 -7.80
C LEU A 8 -24.31 -1.31 -7.72
N GLU A 9 -25.04 -2.12 -8.50
CA GLU A 9 -26.51 -2.14 -8.43
C GLU A 9 -27.03 -2.45 -7.02
N THR A 10 -26.38 -3.39 -6.31
CA THR A 10 -26.74 -3.71 -4.92
C THR A 10 -26.46 -2.57 -3.94
N LEU A 11 -25.51 -1.66 -4.27
CA LEU A 11 -25.25 -0.49 -3.43
C LEU A 11 -26.24 0.64 -3.66
N GLU A 12 -26.79 0.76 -4.87
CA GLU A 12 -27.78 1.79 -5.21
C GLU A 12 -29.16 1.48 -4.60
N ASP A 13 -29.48 0.20 -4.41
CA ASP A 13 -30.79 -0.27 -3.92
C ASP A 13 -30.81 -0.54 -2.38
N ARG A 14 -29.84 -0.02 -1.65
CA ARG A 14 -29.78 -0.21 -0.19
C ARG A 14 -30.40 0.97 0.56
N ASP A 15 -31.04 0.70 1.69
CA ASP A 15 -31.50 1.73 2.60
C ASP A 15 -30.35 2.56 3.20
N ASP A 16 -30.60 3.81 3.51
CA ASP A 16 -29.67 4.71 4.21
C ASP A 16 -29.44 4.23 5.64
N VAL A 17 -28.40 3.44 5.86
CA VAL A 17 -28.08 2.81 7.16
C VAL A 17 -26.97 3.56 7.91
N GLN A 18 -26.12 4.28 7.19
CA GLN A 18 -24.98 4.96 7.76
C GLN A 18 -25.04 6.47 7.51
N LEU A 19 -24.44 7.23 8.43
CA LEU A 19 -24.41 8.69 8.32
C LEU A 19 -23.87 9.19 6.97
N ARG A 20 -22.92 8.50 6.39
CA ARG A 20 -22.36 8.83 5.06
C ARG A 20 -23.40 8.73 3.92
N ASP A 21 -24.41 7.88 4.07
CA ASP A 21 -25.44 7.66 3.04
C ASP A 21 -26.37 8.87 2.94
N LEU A 22 -26.37 9.74 3.96
CA LEU A 22 -27.12 11.01 3.99
C LEU A 22 -26.36 12.17 3.31
N PHE A 23 -25.12 11.96 2.89
CA PHE A 23 -24.34 12.98 2.20
C PHE A 23 -24.45 12.79 0.69
N SER A 24 -24.74 13.86 -0.02
CA SER A 24 -24.63 13.93 -1.47
C SER A 24 -23.52 14.89 -1.88
N LEU A 25 -22.90 14.63 -3.02
CA LEU A 25 -22.02 15.62 -3.60
C LEU A 25 -22.86 16.83 -4.08
N PRO A 26 -22.37 18.07 -3.89
CA PRO A 26 -23.05 19.24 -4.42
C PRO A 26 -23.20 19.10 -5.94
N GLU A 27 -24.39 19.41 -6.44
CA GLU A 27 -24.63 19.45 -7.90
C GLU A 27 -23.69 20.46 -8.51
N THR A 28 -22.81 19.98 -9.40
CA THR A 28 -21.95 20.87 -10.18
C THR A 28 -22.78 21.49 -11.29
N THR A 29 -22.94 22.80 -11.23
CA THR A 29 -23.62 23.59 -12.27
C THR A 29 -22.89 23.59 -13.61
N ASN A 30 -21.71 22.97 -13.70
CA ASN A 30 -20.86 22.97 -14.86
C ASN A 30 -20.67 21.54 -15.38
N ASN A 31 -21.69 21.00 -16.03
CA ASN A 31 -21.70 19.65 -16.62
C ASN A 31 -20.75 19.48 -17.84
N ASN A 32 -19.95 20.50 -18.19
CA ASN A 32 -19.09 20.50 -19.37
C ASN A 32 -17.59 20.46 -19.05
N VAL A 33 -17.19 20.01 -17.87
CA VAL A 33 -15.78 19.78 -17.59
C VAL A 33 -15.37 18.48 -18.26
N VAL A 34 -14.97 18.58 -19.52
CA VAL A 34 -14.23 17.51 -20.17
C VAL A 34 -12.82 17.53 -19.54
N LEU A 35 -12.55 16.57 -18.67
CA LEU A 35 -11.19 16.38 -18.17
C LEU A 35 -10.35 15.87 -19.35
N GLU A 36 -9.41 16.69 -19.78
CA GLU A 36 -8.40 16.25 -20.76
C GLU A 36 -7.58 15.10 -20.16
N ASP A 37 -7.12 14.16 -21.00
CA ASP A 37 -6.33 12.99 -20.57
C ASP A 37 -5.14 13.37 -19.69
N GLU A 38 -4.49 14.50 -19.97
CA GLU A 38 -3.36 15.00 -19.18
C GLU A 38 -3.80 15.45 -17.78
N SER A 39 -4.98 16.06 -17.65
CA SER A 39 -5.53 16.45 -16.37
C SER A 39 -5.87 15.23 -15.50
N LEU A 40 -6.41 14.17 -16.11
CA LEU A 40 -6.68 12.91 -15.43
C LEU A 40 -5.40 12.22 -14.98
N LYS A 41 -4.38 12.14 -15.85
CA LYS A 41 -3.06 11.59 -15.48
C LYS A 41 -2.42 12.34 -14.32
N ASN A 42 -2.50 13.66 -14.31
CA ASN A 42 -1.97 14.49 -13.22
C ASN A 42 -2.78 14.32 -11.93
N LEU A 43 -4.08 14.06 -12.03
CA LEU A 43 -4.92 13.73 -10.90
C LEU A 43 -4.52 12.37 -10.30
N PHE A 44 -4.35 11.34 -11.13
CA PHE A 44 -3.98 10.00 -10.67
C PHE A 44 -2.61 9.95 -9.97
N LYS A 45 -1.66 10.78 -10.36
CA LYS A 45 -0.36 10.91 -9.67
C LYS A 45 -0.49 11.35 -8.21
N LYS A 46 -1.62 11.93 -7.82
CA LYS A 46 -1.89 12.35 -6.43
C LYS A 46 -2.47 11.24 -5.56
N PHE A 47 -2.89 10.13 -6.15
CA PHE A 47 -3.43 9.00 -5.40
C PHE A 47 -2.33 8.03 -5.00
N THR A 48 -2.45 7.55 -3.78
CA THR A 48 -1.55 6.55 -3.22
C THR A 48 -2.36 5.39 -2.64
N VAL A 49 -1.86 4.18 -2.83
CA VAL A 49 -2.33 3.02 -2.07
C VAL A 49 -1.60 3.00 -0.74
N SER A 50 -2.36 2.85 0.34
CA SER A 50 -1.82 2.78 1.70
C SER A 50 -0.70 1.76 1.82
N SER A 51 0.30 2.10 2.64
CA SER A 51 1.39 1.20 2.95
C SER A 51 0.89 0.02 3.79
N MET A 52 0.73 -1.12 3.15
CA MET A 52 0.37 -2.38 3.78
C MET A 52 1.56 -3.33 3.71
N SER A 53 1.90 -3.93 4.85
CA SER A 53 3.08 -4.77 4.94
C SER A 53 2.90 -6.10 4.22
N LEU A 54 3.94 -6.54 3.51
CA LEU A 54 4.06 -7.94 3.12
C LEU A 54 4.06 -8.80 4.39
N GLY A 55 3.20 -9.82 4.42
CA GLY A 55 2.93 -10.60 5.62
C GLY A 55 1.57 -10.28 6.26
N ALA A 56 1.11 -9.02 6.23
CA ALA A 56 -0.29 -8.68 6.48
C ALA A 56 -1.17 -9.04 5.27
N LEU A 57 -0.61 -8.90 4.08
CA LEU A 57 -1.18 -9.35 2.81
C LEU A 57 -0.39 -10.52 2.25
N SER A 58 -1.00 -11.30 1.36
CA SER A 58 -0.26 -12.23 0.52
C SER A 58 0.63 -11.47 -0.47
N GLU A 59 1.65 -12.14 -0.98
CA GLU A 59 2.55 -11.57 -1.98
C GLU A 59 1.79 -11.13 -3.24
N GLU A 60 0.88 -11.95 -3.71
CA GLU A 60 0.07 -11.67 -4.91
C GLU A 60 -0.80 -10.44 -4.72
N ALA A 61 -1.44 -10.29 -3.56
CA ALA A 61 -2.26 -9.12 -3.26
C ALA A 61 -1.41 -7.85 -3.20
N HIS A 62 -0.26 -7.90 -2.54
CA HIS A 62 0.66 -6.77 -2.44
C HIS A 62 1.20 -6.35 -3.82
N GLN A 63 1.59 -7.32 -4.67
CA GLN A 63 2.06 -7.05 -6.02
C GLN A 63 0.94 -6.52 -6.91
N SER A 64 -0.26 -7.09 -6.85
CA SER A 64 -1.41 -6.64 -7.65
C SER A 64 -1.78 -5.19 -7.38
N LEU A 65 -1.74 -4.77 -6.12
CA LEU A 65 -1.97 -3.37 -5.74
C LEU A 65 -0.89 -2.45 -6.29
N ALA A 66 0.38 -2.85 -6.24
CA ALA A 66 1.48 -2.07 -6.80
C ALA A 66 1.35 -1.93 -8.32
N ILE A 67 1.08 -3.03 -9.04
CA ILE A 67 0.88 -3.03 -10.48
C ILE A 67 -0.29 -2.10 -10.86
N ALA A 68 -1.44 -2.28 -10.25
CA ALA A 68 -2.65 -1.53 -10.57
C ALA A 68 -2.43 -0.01 -10.41
N ILE A 69 -1.87 0.42 -9.30
CA ILE A 69 -1.64 1.85 -9.06
C ILE A 69 -0.54 2.42 -9.95
N ASN A 70 0.51 1.64 -10.25
CA ASN A 70 1.58 2.05 -11.14
C ASN A 70 1.08 2.26 -12.57
N GLN A 71 0.16 1.41 -13.06
CA GLN A 71 -0.42 1.52 -14.40
C GLN A 71 -1.21 2.82 -14.61
N ILE A 72 -1.85 3.34 -13.57
CA ILE A 72 -2.56 4.62 -13.65
C ILE A 72 -1.69 5.83 -13.27
N GLY A 73 -0.41 5.61 -12.95
CA GLY A 73 0.55 6.68 -12.63
C GLY A 73 0.54 7.13 -11.17
N GLY A 74 -0.20 6.45 -10.30
CA GLY A 74 -0.13 6.66 -8.85
C GLY A 74 1.01 5.89 -8.20
N LYS A 75 1.00 5.78 -6.87
CA LYS A 75 2.07 5.16 -6.08
C LYS A 75 1.51 4.25 -4.99
N SER A 76 2.21 3.17 -4.69
CA SER A 76 1.92 2.31 -3.53
C SER A 76 3.05 2.39 -2.51
N GLY A 77 2.72 2.14 -1.25
CA GLY A 77 3.70 2.04 -0.18
C GLY A 77 4.12 0.59 0.08
N SER A 78 5.41 0.37 0.30
CA SER A 78 5.97 -0.95 0.62
C SER A 78 5.47 -1.52 1.94
N GLY A 79 5.05 -0.66 2.86
CA GLY A 79 4.76 -1.05 4.23
C GLY A 79 6.01 -1.41 5.03
N GLU A 80 5.81 -2.02 6.20
CA GLU A 80 6.89 -2.35 7.13
C GLU A 80 7.60 -3.67 6.84
N GLY A 81 7.02 -4.53 6.01
CA GLY A 81 7.54 -5.87 5.73
C GLY A 81 8.75 -5.91 4.81
N GLY A 82 9.16 -4.78 4.25
CA GLY A 82 10.18 -4.74 3.19
C GLY A 82 9.62 -5.16 1.83
N GLU A 83 10.49 -5.39 0.89
CA GLU A 83 10.12 -5.75 -0.47
C GLU A 83 11.22 -6.59 -1.12
N ASP A 84 10.84 -7.62 -1.87
CA ASP A 84 11.79 -8.45 -2.61
C ASP A 84 12.55 -7.60 -3.64
N PRO A 85 13.90 -7.63 -3.66
CA PRO A 85 14.72 -6.90 -4.64
C PRO A 85 14.34 -7.19 -6.09
N ALA A 86 13.84 -8.38 -6.41
CA ALA A 86 13.39 -8.75 -7.75
C ALA A 86 12.23 -7.86 -8.27
N ARG A 87 11.59 -7.08 -7.40
CA ARG A 87 10.49 -6.19 -7.74
C ARG A 87 10.95 -4.78 -8.10
N PHE A 88 12.16 -4.37 -7.70
CA PHE A 88 12.58 -2.96 -7.72
C PHE A 88 12.58 -2.33 -9.12
N ASP A 89 13.00 -3.06 -10.13
CA ASP A 89 13.05 -2.58 -11.52
C ASP A 89 11.85 -3.06 -12.36
N SER A 90 10.73 -3.33 -11.71
CA SER A 90 9.53 -3.85 -12.37
C SER A 90 8.27 -3.03 -12.06
N GLU A 91 7.19 -3.29 -12.77
CA GLU A 91 5.87 -2.71 -12.47
C GLU A 91 5.32 -3.11 -11.09
N LYS A 92 5.94 -4.09 -10.43
CA LYS A 92 5.59 -4.56 -9.08
C LYS A 92 6.23 -3.71 -7.98
N ASN A 93 7.09 -2.76 -8.33
CA ASN A 93 7.78 -1.90 -7.37
C ASN A 93 6.79 -1.01 -6.61
N SER A 94 6.89 -1.02 -5.29
CA SER A 94 6.22 -0.03 -4.45
C SER A 94 7.06 1.25 -4.43
N LYS A 95 6.61 2.29 -5.09
CA LYS A 95 7.38 3.53 -5.31
C LYS A 95 7.59 4.34 -4.04
N ILE A 96 6.75 4.16 -3.03
CA ILE A 96 6.91 4.75 -1.70
C ILE A 96 7.53 3.71 -0.79
N LYS A 97 8.76 3.97 -0.32
CA LYS A 97 9.46 3.07 0.60
C LYS A 97 9.31 3.58 2.02
N GLN A 98 8.79 2.71 2.90
CA GLN A 98 8.77 3.01 4.32
C GLN A 98 10.14 2.80 4.94
N ILE A 99 10.60 3.79 5.70
CA ILE A 99 11.89 3.77 6.39
C ILE A 99 11.71 4.14 7.87
N ALA A 100 12.54 3.54 8.72
CA ALA A 100 12.65 3.87 10.13
C ALA A 100 14.00 3.42 10.67
N SER A 101 14.45 4.00 11.78
CA SER A 101 15.65 3.52 12.47
C SER A 101 15.46 2.09 12.97
N GLY A 102 16.44 1.24 12.75
CA GLY A 102 16.42 -0.17 13.18
C GLY A 102 15.41 -1.06 12.45
N ARG A 103 14.96 -0.63 11.29
CA ARG A 103 14.00 -1.38 10.48
C ARG A 103 14.67 -2.39 9.56
N PHE A 104 14.04 -3.57 9.40
CA PHE A 104 14.50 -4.61 8.48
C PHE A 104 14.31 -4.23 7.02
N GLY A 105 15.13 -4.83 6.16
CA GLY A 105 14.96 -4.74 4.72
C GLY A 105 15.24 -3.37 4.12
N VAL A 106 15.70 -2.41 4.89
CA VAL A 106 16.13 -1.09 4.40
C VAL A 106 17.58 -1.20 3.92
N THR A 107 17.72 -1.72 2.71
CA THR A 107 19.03 -1.86 2.03
C THR A 107 19.29 -0.66 1.11
N PRO A 108 20.53 -0.43 0.66
CA PRO A 108 20.82 0.61 -0.34
C PRO A 108 19.98 0.46 -1.61
N ASP A 109 19.78 -0.76 -2.10
CA ASP A 109 19.00 -1.03 -3.31
C ASP A 109 17.51 -0.73 -3.08
N TYR A 110 16.99 -1.09 -1.91
CA TYR A 110 15.63 -0.72 -1.50
C TYR A 110 15.45 0.81 -1.52
N LEU A 111 16.40 1.55 -0.97
CA LEU A 111 16.35 3.01 -0.96
C LEU A 111 16.48 3.58 -2.38
N ALA A 112 17.38 3.04 -3.20
CA ALA A 112 17.59 3.50 -4.57
C ALA A 112 16.36 3.28 -5.47
N SER A 113 15.55 2.27 -5.18
CA SER A 113 14.32 1.95 -5.93
C SER A 113 13.11 2.82 -5.57
N ALA A 114 13.26 3.74 -4.62
CA ALA A 114 12.18 4.60 -4.15
C ALA A 114 12.03 5.87 -5.01
N GLU A 115 10.79 6.26 -5.29
CA GLU A 115 10.48 7.62 -5.73
C GLU A 115 10.23 8.56 -4.53
N GLU A 116 9.71 8.00 -3.43
CA GLU A 116 9.43 8.73 -2.20
C GLU A 116 9.78 7.88 -0.97
N PHE A 117 10.14 8.54 0.11
CA PHE A 117 10.33 7.91 1.42
C PHE A 117 9.19 8.27 2.36
N GLN A 118 8.67 7.27 3.05
CA GLN A 118 7.72 7.45 4.13
C GLN A 118 8.38 7.09 5.46
N ILE A 119 8.60 8.09 6.31
CA ILE A 119 9.15 7.87 7.65
C ILE A 119 8.08 7.26 8.54
N LYS A 120 8.33 6.04 9.01
CA LYS A 120 7.45 5.36 9.95
C LYS A 120 7.79 5.74 11.38
N MET A 121 6.85 6.38 12.04
CA MET A 121 6.97 6.68 13.47
C MET A 121 6.73 5.43 14.33
N ALA A 122 7.37 5.39 15.51
CA ALA A 122 7.11 4.35 16.47
C ALA A 122 5.64 4.31 16.87
N GLN A 123 5.08 3.11 17.01
CA GLN A 123 3.71 2.91 17.43
C GLN A 123 3.65 2.56 18.92
N GLY A 124 3.06 3.43 19.74
CA GLY A 124 2.97 3.24 21.18
C GLY A 124 2.10 2.06 21.64
N SER A 125 1.23 1.55 20.75
CA SER A 125 0.37 0.40 21.04
C SER A 125 0.97 -0.96 20.66
N LYS A 126 2.24 -1.00 20.28
CA LYS A 126 2.98 -2.25 19.99
C LYS A 126 4.09 -2.46 21.03
N PRO A 127 3.79 -2.73 22.30
CA PRO A 127 4.81 -2.97 23.31
C PRO A 127 5.52 -4.30 23.02
N GLY A 128 6.69 -4.24 22.42
CA GLY A 128 7.58 -5.39 22.23
C GLY A 128 7.15 -6.49 21.26
N GLU A 129 5.90 -6.50 20.81
CA GLU A 129 5.30 -7.59 20.03
C GLU A 129 4.77 -7.13 18.68
N GLY A 130 5.34 -6.10 18.11
CA GLY A 130 4.86 -5.54 16.86
C GLY A 130 4.79 -6.57 15.75
N GLY A 131 3.60 -7.13 15.53
CA GLY A 131 3.31 -7.95 14.37
C GLY A 131 4.02 -9.30 14.37
N GLN A 132 3.76 -10.15 15.33
CA GLN A 132 4.16 -11.55 15.25
C GLN A 132 3.58 -12.18 13.97
N LEU A 133 4.45 -12.54 13.05
CA LEU A 133 4.08 -13.38 11.92
C LEU A 133 4.00 -14.82 12.41
N PRO A 134 2.86 -15.50 12.28
CA PRO A 134 2.78 -16.92 12.57
C PRO A 134 3.78 -17.69 11.71
N GLY A 135 4.42 -18.72 12.27
CA GLY A 135 5.50 -19.44 11.62
C GLY A 135 5.19 -19.97 10.22
N PHE A 136 3.91 -20.30 9.95
CA PHE A 136 3.49 -20.76 8.63
C PHE A 136 3.48 -19.67 7.54
N LYS A 137 3.53 -18.41 7.93
CA LYS A 137 3.67 -17.26 7.01
C LYS A 137 5.12 -16.86 6.76
N VAL A 138 6.04 -17.42 7.53
CA VAL A 138 7.47 -17.17 7.35
C VAL A 138 7.99 -18.14 6.29
N ASP A 139 7.78 -17.77 5.04
CA ASP A 139 8.33 -18.48 3.90
C ASP A 139 9.75 -17.99 3.55
N LYS A 140 10.30 -18.54 2.48
CA LYS A 140 11.65 -18.19 2.02
C LYS A 140 11.79 -16.69 1.70
N HIS A 141 10.75 -16.07 1.17
CA HIS A 141 10.79 -14.64 0.80
C HIS A 141 10.78 -13.75 2.04
N LEU A 142 9.88 -14.03 2.98
CA LEU A 142 9.81 -13.30 4.24
C LEU A 142 11.07 -13.52 5.09
N SER A 143 11.64 -14.73 5.08
CA SER A 143 12.88 -14.99 5.80
C SER A 143 14.06 -14.22 5.21
N LEU A 144 14.14 -14.04 3.89
CA LEU A 144 15.19 -13.24 3.25
C LEU A 144 15.08 -11.76 3.58
N ILE A 145 13.86 -11.24 3.70
CA ILE A 145 13.59 -9.84 4.06
C ILE A 145 13.94 -9.59 5.53
N HIS A 146 13.79 -10.59 6.40
CA HIS A 146 13.98 -10.49 7.85
C HIS A 146 15.31 -11.03 8.38
N ILE A 147 16.09 -11.75 7.58
CA ILE A 147 17.36 -12.39 8.01
C ILE A 147 18.47 -11.37 8.39
N SER A 148 18.36 -10.14 7.98
CA SER A 148 19.33 -9.10 8.32
C SER A 148 19.04 -8.35 9.61
N GLU A 149 18.21 -8.90 10.50
CA GLU A 149 17.97 -8.28 11.79
C GLU A 149 19.24 -8.28 12.64
N PRO A 150 19.79 -7.12 13.01
CA PRO A 150 20.73 -7.08 14.09
C PRO A 150 19.99 -7.60 15.35
N THR A 151 20.53 -8.63 15.97
CA THR A 151 20.03 -9.16 17.22
C THR A 151 19.67 -8.00 18.13
N ARG A 152 18.38 -7.81 18.41
CA ARG A 152 17.96 -6.85 19.42
C ARG A 152 18.68 -7.23 20.72
N PRO A 153 19.39 -6.32 21.38
CA PRO A 153 19.76 -6.58 22.74
C PRO A 153 18.44 -6.84 23.48
N SER A 154 18.33 -8.00 24.07
CA SER A 154 17.24 -8.30 24.99
C SER A 154 17.36 -7.26 26.10
N ILE A 155 16.54 -6.23 26.01
CA ILE A 155 16.36 -5.31 27.15
C ILE A 155 15.48 -6.08 28.11
N ILE A 156 16.12 -6.55 29.14
CA ILE A 156 15.51 -7.10 30.38
C ILE A 156 14.68 -5.99 31.03
#